data_99d38f33d8e7ee59b51360013c49035e
#
_entry.id   99d38f33d8e7ee59b51360013c49035e
#
_cell.length_a   1.000
_cell.length_b   1.000
_cell.length_c   1.000
_cell.angle_alpha   90.00
_cell.angle_beta   90.00
_cell.angle_gamma   90.00
#
_symmetry.space_group_name_H-M   'P 1'
#
loop_
_entity.id
_entity.type
_entity.pdbx_description
1 polymer ?
#
loop_
_entity_poly.entity_id
_entity_poly.type
_entity_poly.pdbx_seq_one_letter_code
_entity_poly.pdbx_strand_id
1 'polypeptide(L)'
;MNEQDEGVRQRNWMLLTDAGWTEPADEDAAQVPPVEAIVGGWPVEPDGAVGRFTPNPLYEPEDPEAPTSPVDAAARLVATGRAGVDAVLLALRDSFVDVALDSAGDVIVAPAPDDIPCVLVATGATDQARVDAAGWRQVDLDELLTLLPDGVDVLLNPGGHRAMRLFADALRDIAVDGVPPGGEASPSTR
;
A
#
# COMPACT_ATOMS: atom_id res chain seq x y z
N MET A 1 -10.69 -7.22 44.93
CA MET A 1 -10.74 -6.02 44.10
C MET A 1 -9.54 -6.14 43.18
N ASN A 2 -9.77 -6.84 42.04
CA ASN A 2 -8.74 -7.11 41.03
C ASN A 2 -8.87 -6.05 39.95
N GLU A 3 -7.94 -5.12 39.97
CA GLU A 3 -7.71 -4.26 38.82
C GLU A 3 -7.08 -5.14 37.73
N GLN A 4 -7.82 -5.30 36.66
CA GLN A 4 -7.36 -5.92 35.43
C GLN A 4 -6.38 -4.92 34.81
N ASP A 5 -5.09 -5.21 34.95
CA ASP A 5 -4.02 -4.64 34.16
C ASP A 5 -4.23 -5.11 32.71
N GLU A 6 -5.07 -4.40 31.96
CA GLU A 6 -5.13 -4.50 30.51
C GLU A 6 -3.82 -3.91 29.98
N GLY A 7 -2.79 -4.76 29.97
CA GLY A 7 -1.52 -4.41 29.34
C GLY A 7 -1.79 -3.98 27.90
N VAL A 8 -1.70 -2.68 27.64
CA VAL A 8 -1.65 -2.11 26.30
C VAL A 8 -0.51 -2.86 25.60
N ARG A 9 -0.86 -3.82 24.74
CA ARG A 9 0.12 -4.54 23.90
C ARG A 9 0.77 -3.50 23.01
N GLN A 10 1.94 -3.05 23.39
CA GLN A 10 2.75 -2.13 22.60
C GLN A 10 3.11 -2.84 21.30
N ARG A 11 2.43 -2.48 20.21
CA ARG A 11 2.77 -2.98 18.88
C ARG A 11 4.05 -2.27 18.44
N ASN A 12 5.04 -3.03 18.07
CA ASN A 12 6.22 -2.50 17.41
C ASN A 12 5.88 -2.21 15.94
N TRP A 13 6.48 -1.15 15.41
CA TRP A 13 6.30 -0.75 14.02
C TRP A 13 7.66 -0.52 13.37
N MET A 14 7.82 -1.01 12.17
CA MET A 14 8.89 -0.59 11.28
C MET A 14 8.34 0.57 10.43
N LEU A 15 8.88 1.78 10.62
CA LEU A 15 8.38 2.97 9.96
C LEU A 15 9.09 3.20 8.63
N LEU A 16 8.32 3.64 7.63
CA LEU A 16 8.84 4.22 6.39
C LEU A 16 8.72 5.73 6.50
N THR A 17 9.84 6.44 6.43
CA THR A 17 9.90 7.89 6.49
C THR A 17 10.11 8.50 5.11
N ASP A 18 9.68 9.76 4.95
CA ASP A 18 9.97 10.56 3.77
C ASP A 18 11.48 10.64 3.52
N ALA A 19 11.89 10.59 2.26
CA ALA A 19 13.31 10.66 1.87
C ALA A 19 13.94 12.03 2.17
N GLY A 20 13.13 13.08 2.29
CA GLY A 20 13.56 14.42 2.70
C GLY A 20 13.83 14.53 4.20
N TRP A 21 13.23 13.66 5.01
CA TRP A 21 13.48 13.69 6.45
C TRP A 21 14.86 13.11 6.78
N THR A 22 15.64 13.87 7.54
CA THR A 22 16.94 13.44 8.04
C THR A 22 16.94 13.48 9.56
N GLU A 23 17.52 12.46 10.18
CA GLU A 23 17.69 12.41 11.63
C GLU A 23 18.53 13.60 12.10
N PRO A 24 18.08 14.34 13.15
CA PRO A 24 18.86 15.44 13.69
C PRO A 24 20.25 14.98 14.13
N ALA A 25 21.27 15.78 13.82
CA ALA A 25 22.66 15.49 14.21
C ALA A 25 22.90 15.69 15.73
N ASP A 26 21.97 16.28 16.46
CA ASP A 26 22.04 16.51 17.90
C ASP A 26 21.47 15.30 18.64
N GLU A 27 22.30 14.61 19.42
CA GLU A 27 21.92 13.42 20.19
C GLU A 27 20.83 13.71 21.26
N ASP A 28 20.69 14.96 21.68
CA ASP A 28 19.66 15.42 22.64
C ASP A 28 18.33 15.81 21.94
N ALA A 29 18.29 15.89 20.60
CA ALA A 29 17.06 16.14 19.86
C ALA A 29 16.22 14.86 19.76
N ALA A 30 14.89 15.03 19.71
CA ALA A 30 14.00 13.89 19.51
C ALA A 30 14.28 13.22 18.17
N GLN A 31 14.85 12.00 18.20
CA GLN A 31 15.17 11.18 17.03
C GLN A 31 13.90 10.52 16.41
N VAL A 32 12.73 11.00 16.80
CA VAL A 32 11.45 10.49 16.29
C VAL A 32 11.00 11.41 15.16
N PRO A 33 10.73 10.86 13.95
CA PRO A 33 10.21 11.66 12.85
C PRO A 33 8.85 12.26 13.21
N PRO A 34 8.54 13.51 12.79
CA PRO A 34 7.21 14.06 12.92
C PRO A 34 6.22 13.19 12.13
N VAL A 35 4.96 13.17 12.61
CA VAL A 35 3.96 12.25 12.03
C VAL A 35 3.74 12.51 10.53
N GLU A 36 3.87 13.76 10.10
CA GLU A 36 3.72 14.19 8.71
C GLU A 36 4.87 13.67 7.80
N ALA A 37 6.03 13.35 8.39
CA ALA A 37 7.15 12.77 7.65
C ALA A 37 7.16 11.23 7.63
N ILE A 38 6.17 10.60 8.27
CA ILE A 38 6.02 9.14 8.25
C ILE A 38 5.09 8.77 7.11
N VAL A 39 5.61 8.11 6.08
CA VAL A 39 4.83 7.60 4.93
C VAL A 39 3.83 6.53 5.37
N GLY A 40 4.23 5.70 6.33
CA GLY A 40 3.46 4.60 6.87
C GLY A 40 4.37 3.61 7.58
N GLY A 41 3.88 2.39 7.79
CA GLY A 41 4.70 1.38 8.47
C GLY A 41 4.15 -0.02 8.38
N TRP A 42 4.95 -0.95 8.85
CA TRP A 42 4.63 -2.36 9.00
C TRP A 42 4.54 -2.70 10.48
N PRO A 43 3.43 -3.28 10.97
CA PRO A 43 3.39 -3.82 12.32
C PRO A 43 4.35 -5.01 12.43
N VAL A 44 5.08 -5.09 13.54
CA VAL A 44 5.97 -6.21 13.85
C VAL A 44 5.39 -6.98 15.02
N GLU A 45 5.03 -8.23 14.79
CA GLU A 45 4.46 -9.11 15.80
C GLU A 45 5.55 -9.59 16.78
N PRO A 46 5.18 -10.08 17.98
CA PRO A 46 6.15 -10.52 19.00
C PRO A 46 7.08 -11.66 18.56
N ASP A 47 6.68 -12.45 17.59
CA ASP A 47 7.48 -13.53 16.98
C ASP A 47 8.41 -13.03 15.86
N GLY A 48 8.38 -11.71 15.56
CA GLY A 48 9.16 -11.07 14.52
C GLY A 48 8.49 -11.09 13.14
N ALA A 49 7.29 -11.63 13.00
CA ALA A 49 6.55 -11.56 11.74
C ALA A 49 6.21 -10.11 11.41
N VAL A 50 6.37 -9.75 10.14
CA VAL A 50 6.07 -8.40 9.63
C VAL A 50 4.73 -8.45 8.93
N GLY A 51 3.80 -7.59 9.35
CA GLY A 51 2.49 -7.47 8.75
C GLY A 51 2.49 -6.63 7.47
N ARG A 52 1.29 -6.35 6.93
CA ARG A 52 1.12 -5.54 5.72
C ARG A 52 1.40 -4.07 5.98
N PHE A 53 1.93 -3.39 4.98
CA PHE A 53 2.13 -1.94 5.03
C PHE A 53 0.80 -1.21 5.23
N THR A 54 0.78 -0.32 6.21
CA THR A 54 -0.35 0.55 6.51
C THR A 54 0.05 1.98 6.20
N PRO A 55 -0.58 2.67 5.23
CA PRO A 55 -0.28 4.06 4.93
C PRO A 55 -0.69 4.97 6.10
N ASN A 56 0.09 6.04 6.30
CA ASN A 56 -0.25 7.07 7.28
C ASN A 56 -1.15 8.14 6.63
N PRO A 57 -2.39 8.34 7.13
CA PRO A 57 -3.31 9.33 6.57
C PRO A 57 -2.86 10.78 6.81
N LEU A 58 -1.90 11.02 7.70
CA LEU A 58 -1.35 12.34 8.02
C LEU A 58 -0.03 12.62 7.29
N TYR A 59 0.42 11.72 6.43
CA TYR A 59 1.65 11.92 5.67
C TYR A 59 1.49 13.06 4.65
N GLU A 60 2.40 14.02 4.71
CA GLU A 60 2.51 15.14 3.78
C GLU A 60 3.88 15.11 3.12
N PRO A 61 4.01 14.70 1.84
CA PRO A 61 5.31 14.64 1.16
C PRO A 61 5.91 16.03 0.99
N GLU A 62 7.17 16.21 1.38
CA GLU A 62 7.91 17.46 1.12
C GLU A 62 8.11 17.70 -0.39
N ASP A 63 8.37 16.62 -1.15
CA ASP A 63 8.43 16.64 -2.60
C ASP A 63 7.13 16.01 -3.16
N PRO A 64 6.30 16.77 -3.91
CA PRO A 64 5.09 16.22 -4.56
C PRO A 64 5.36 15.02 -5.47
N GLU A 65 6.60 14.86 -5.93
CA GLU A 65 7.04 13.71 -6.72
C GLU A 65 7.56 12.56 -5.84
N ALA A 66 7.62 12.68 -4.51
CA ALA A 66 8.01 11.57 -3.64
C ALA A 66 6.99 10.42 -3.69
N PRO A 67 7.42 9.15 -3.55
CA PRO A 67 6.50 8.03 -3.43
C PRO A 67 5.65 8.14 -2.16
N THR A 68 4.34 7.91 -2.30
CA THR A 68 3.37 7.97 -1.19
C THR A 68 3.15 6.62 -0.50
N SER A 69 3.70 5.54 -1.07
CA SER A 69 3.62 4.18 -0.54
C SER A 69 4.61 3.25 -1.25
N PRO A 70 4.85 2.02 -0.74
CA PRO A 70 5.60 1.00 -1.47
C PRO A 70 4.98 0.64 -2.83
N VAL A 71 3.65 0.67 -2.93
CA VAL A 71 2.92 0.38 -4.18
C VAL A 71 3.16 1.49 -5.22
N ASP A 72 3.07 2.78 -4.80
CA ASP A 72 3.38 3.90 -5.68
C ASP A 72 4.87 3.90 -6.10
N ALA A 73 5.78 3.56 -5.18
CA ALA A 73 7.20 3.40 -5.51
C ALA A 73 7.42 2.32 -6.58
N ALA A 74 6.76 1.17 -6.46
CA ALA A 74 6.82 0.09 -7.45
C ALA A 74 6.24 0.55 -8.80
N ALA A 75 5.08 1.24 -8.80
CA ALA A 75 4.47 1.78 -10.02
C ALA A 75 5.42 2.76 -10.75
N ARG A 76 6.17 3.55 -10.01
CA ARG A 76 7.21 4.46 -10.55
C ARG A 76 8.36 3.71 -11.22
N LEU A 77 8.79 2.60 -10.63
CA LEU A 77 9.83 1.76 -11.22
C LEU A 77 9.33 1.12 -12.53
N VAL A 78 8.07 0.66 -12.56
CA VAL A 78 7.45 0.11 -13.77
C VAL A 78 7.33 1.17 -14.86
N ALA A 79 6.82 2.37 -14.54
CA ALA A 79 6.66 3.47 -15.50
C ALA A 79 7.99 3.92 -16.13
N THR A 80 9.12 3.73 -15.42
CA THR A 80 10.47 4.05 -15.91
C THR A 80 11.20 2.86 -16.52
N GLY A 81 10.55 1.70 -16.67
CA GLY A 81 11.14 0.46 -17.23
C GLY A 81 12.22 -0.18 -16.34
N ARG A 82 12.25 0.16 -15.04
CA ARG A 82 13.21 -0.36 -14.06
C ARG A 82 12.71 -1.60 -13.32
N ALA A 83 11.42 -1.89 -13.42
CA ALA A 83 10.79 -3.09 -12.87
C ALA A 83 9.69 -3.62 -13.80
N GLY A 84 9.29 -4.88 -13.63
CA GLY A 84 8.08 -5.46 -14.23
C GLY A 84 6.84 -5.15 -13.40
N VAL A 85 5.65 -5.38 -13.96
CA VAL A 85 4.36 -5.16 -13.29
C VAL A 85 4.21 -6.01 -12.02
N ASP A 86 4.85 -7.16 -11.96
CA ASP A 86 4.92 -8.06 -10.79
C ASP A 86 5.41 -7.34 -9.54
N ALA A 87 6.28 -6.33 -9.66
CA ALA A 87 6.71 -5.53 -8.51
C ALA A 87 5.54 -4.76 -7.88
N VAL A 88 4.61 -4.24 -8.70
CA VAL A 88 3.40 -3.55 -8.20
C VAL A 88 2.45 -4.56 -7.56
N LEU A 89 2.24 -5.71 -8.19
CA LEU A 89 1.37 -6.77 -7.68
C LEU A 89 1.85 -7.30 -6.32
N LEU A 90 3.17 -7.54 -6.18
CA LEU A 90 3.77 -7.96 -4.91
C LEU A 90 3.64 -6.88 -3.82
N ALA A 91 3.94 -5.62 -4.16
CA ALA A 91 3.78 -4.52 -3.21
C ALA A 91 2.32 -4.36 -2.76
N LEU A 92 1.35 -4.56 -3.67
CA LEU A 92 -0.08 -4.50 -3.38
C LEU A 92 -0.51 -5.63 -2.43
N ARG A 93 -0.04 -6.85 -2.66
CA ARG A 93 -0.32 -7.99 -1.78
C ARG A 93 0.12 -7.74 -0.33
N ASP A 94 1.26 -7.06 -0.17
CA ASP A 94 1.89 -6.83 1.12
C ASP A 94 1.54 -5.45 1.72
N SER A 95 0.48 -4.78 1.19
CA SER A 95 0.02 -3.47 1.64
C SER A 95 -1.49 -3.46 1.85
N PHE A 96 -1.95 -2.54 2.72
CA PHE A 96 -3.32 -2.06 2.69
C PHE A 96 -3.45 -0.92 1.69
N VAL A 97 -4.60 -0.85 1.03
CA VAL A 97 -4.97 0.21 0.08
C VAL A 97 -6.39 0.68 0.35
N ASP A 98 -6.80 1.80 -0.23
CA ASP A 98 -8.10 2.39 0.01
C ASP A 98 -8.95 2.33 -1.26
N VAL A 99 -10.15 1.73 -1.16
CA VAL A 99 -11.15 1.65 -2.23
C VAL A 99 -12.11 2.84 -2.11
N ALA A 100 -12.34 3.54 -3.22
CA ALA A 100 -13.27 4.65 -3.28
C ALA A 100 -14.73 4.18 -3.20
N LEU A 101 -15.50 4.84 -2.34
CA LEU A 101 -16.92 4.57 -2.14
C LEU A 101 -17.79 5.76 -2.52
N ASP A 102 -18.96 5.48 -3.07
CA ASP A 102 -20.00 6.47 -3.32
C ASP A 102 -20.81 6.78 -2.04
N SER A 103 -21.83 7.64 -2.16
CA SER A 103 -22.69 8.04 -1.05
C SER A 103 -23.61 6.92 -0.52
N ALA A 104 -23.77 5.82 -1.26
CA ALA A 104 -24.51 4.63 -0.82
C ALA A 104 -23.59 3.62 -0.09
N GLY A 105 -22.25 3.84 -0.16
CA GLY A 105 -21.24 2.95 0.39
C GLY A 105 -20.82 1.83 -0.57
N ASP A 106 -21.24 1.93 -1.84
CA ASP A 106 -20.83 1.01 -2.90
C ASP A 106 -19.50 1.44 -3.53
N VAL A 107 -18.75 0.49 -4.09
CA VAL A 107 -17.48 0.76 -4.77
C VAL A 107 -17.72 1.61 -6.01
N ILE A 108 -16.91 2.66 -6.19
CA ILE A 108 -16.96 3.50 -7.40
C ILE A 108 -16.31 2.76 -8.56
N VAL A 109 -17.08 2.55 -9.63
CA VAL A 109 -16.58 2.06 -10.91
C VAL A 109 -16.57 3.19 -11.93
N ALA A 110 -15.40 3.49 -12.48
CA ALA A 110 -15.22 4.53 -13.49
C ALA A 110 -14.35 4.01 -14.65
N PRO A 111 -14.46 4.58 -15.85
CA PRO A 111 -13.63 4.17 -16.97
C PRO A 111 -12.17 4.60 -16.76
N ALA A 112 -11.24 3.70 -17.05
CA ALA A 112 -9.82 4.03 -17.21
C ALA A 112 -9.61 4.84 -18.51
N PRO A 113 -8.41 5.39 -18.79
CA PRO A 113 -8.15 6.15 -20.01
C PRO A 113 -8.39 5.38 -21.33
N ASP A 114 -8.49 4.06 -21.28
CA ASP A 114 -8.80 3.16 -22.40
C ASP A 114 -10.28 2.69 -22.40
N ASP A 115 -11.16 3.42 -21.69
CA ASP A 115 -12.61 3.17 -21.57
C ASP A 115 -13.00 1.84 -20.91
N ILE A 116 -12.04 1.15 -20.26
CA ILE A 116 -12.33 -0.07 -19.51
C ILE A 116 -12.83 0.27 -18.08
N PRO A 117 -13.94 -0.36 -17.63
CA PRO A 117 -14.44 -0.10 -16.28
C PRO A 117 -13.47 -0.60 -15.21
N CYS A 118 -13.21 0.25 -14.20
CA CYS A 118 -12.29 -0.05 -13.12
C CYS A 118 -12.84 0.42 -11.78
N VAL A 119 -12.60 -0.35 -10.73
CA VAL A 119 -12.72 0.11 -9.34
C VAL A 119 -11.56 1.05 -9.03
N LEU A 120 -11.87 2.20 -8.41
CA LEU A 120 -10.86 3.21 -8.08
C LEU A 120 -10.18 2.88 -6.75
N VAL A 121 -8.86 2.81 -6.76
CA VAL A 121 -8.03 2.45 -5.60
C VAL A 121 -6.92 3.48 -5.41
N ALA A 122 -6.80 4.01 -4.18
CA ALA A 122 -5.72 4.91 -3.76
C ALA A 122 -4.74 4.18 -2.83
N THR A 123 -3.46 4.54 -2.89
CA THR A 123 -2.41 3.97 -2.05
C THR A 123 -1.96 4.88 -0.90
N GLY A 124 -2.55 6.05 -0.79
CA GLY A 124 -2.29 7.02 0.28
C GLY A 124 -3.20 8.24 0.18
N ALA A 125 -3.19 9.08 1.22
CA ALA A 125 -4.08 10.25 1.34
C ALA A 125 -3.93 11.25 0.18
N THR A 126 -2.71 11.45 -0.32
CA THR A 126 -2.45 12.32 -1.48
C THR A 126 -3.16 11.83 -2.75
N ASP A 127 -3.29 10.51 -2.93
CA ASP A 127 -3.99 9.92 -4.07
C ASP A 127 -5.50 9.96 -3.88
N GLN A 128 -5.98 9.78 -2.64
CA GLN A 128 -7.39 9.94 -2.28
C GLN A 128 -7.90 11.35 -2.63
N ALA A 129 -7.09 12.39 -2.36
CA ALA A 129 -7.46 13.78 -2.63
C ALA A 129 -7.70 14.10 -4.12
N ARG A 130 -7.32 13.22 -5.05
CA ARG A 130 -7.52 13.36 -6.50
C ARG A 130 -8.83 12.76 -7.00
N VAL A 131 -9.56 12.06 -6.15
CA VAL A 131 -10.80 11.35 -6.52
C VAL A 131 -11.97 11.95 -5.76
N ASP A 132 -13.03 12.26 -6.48
CA ASP A 132 -14.31 12.69 -5.89
C ASP A 132 -15.06 11.45 -5.37
N ALA A 133 -14.75 11.05 -4.13
CA ALA A 133 -15.37 9.92 -3.45
C ALA A 133 -16.07 10.40 -2.17
N ALA A 134 -17.22 9.82 -1.86
CA ALA A 134 -17.94 10.13 -0.62
C ALA A 134 -17.28 9.51 0.62
N GLY A 135 -16.49 8.46 0.42
CA GLY A 135 -15.75 7.77 1.48
C GLY A 135 -14.69 6.83 0.93
N TRP A 136 -13.92 6.28 1.85
CA TRP A 136 -12.84 5.33 1.56
C TRP A 136 -12.91 4.13 2.48
N ARG A 137 -12.59 2.96 1.94
CA ARG A 137 -12.51 1.72 2.70
C ARG A 137 -11.13 1.12 2.55
N GLN A 138 -10.40 1.04 3.66
CA GLN A 138 -9.11 0.37 3.68
C GLN A 138 -9.31 -1.14 3.61
N VAL A 139 -8.59 -1.78 2.69
CA VAL A 139 -8.69 -3.22 2.40
C VAL A 139 -7.31 -3.80 2.09
N ASP A 140 -7.16 -5.09 2.30
CA ASP A 140 -6.06 -5.88 1.74
C ASP A 140 -6.43 -6.44 0.35
N LEU A 141 -5.50 -7.18 -0.28
CA LEU A 141 -5.74 -7.74 -1.61
C LEU A 141 -6.92 -8.72 -1.64
N ASP A 142 -7.09 -9.56 -0.62
CA ASP A 142 -8.16 -10.57 -0.59
C ASP A 142 -9.54 -9.90 -0.47
N GLU A 143 -9.63 -8.89 0.38
CA GLU A 143 -10.84 -8.07 0.51
C GLU A 143 -11.12 -7.26 -0.77
N LEU A 144 -10.08 -6.68 -1.41
CA LEU A 144 -10.21 -5.98 -2.68
C LEU A 144 -10.80 -6.89 -3.75
N LEU A 145 -10.28 -8.11 -3.90
CA LEU A 145 -10.79 -9.08 -4.87
C LEU A 145 -12.25 -9.47 -4.62
N THR A 146 -12.69 -9.49 -3.35
CA THR A 146 -14.09 -9.74 -2.99
C THR A 146 -15.01 -8.58 -3.39
N LEU A 147 -14.48 -7.35 -3.44
CA LEU A 147 -15.22 -6.13 -3.82
C LEU A 147 -15.27 -5.92 -5.32
N LEU A 148 -14.40 -6.58 -6.12
CA LEU A 148 -14.34 -6.39 -7.57
C LEU A 148 -15.58 -7.04 -8.24
N PRO A 149 -16.39 -6.26 -8.99
CA PRO A 149 -17.43 -6.84 -9.83
C PRO A 149 -16.83 -7.67 -10.97
N ASP A 150 -17.61 -8.60 -11.51
CA ASP A 150 -17.18 -9.42 -12.65
C ASP A 150 -16.81 -8.56 -13.87
N GLY A 151 -15.65 -8.81 -14.45
CA GLY A 151 -15.16 -8.12 -15.64
C GLY A 151 -14.70 -6.67 -15.40
N VAL A 152 -14.52 -6.27 -14.15
CA VAL A 152 -14.02 -4.94 -13.75
C VAL A 152 -12.59 -5.05 -13.25
N ASP A 153 -11.71 -4.19 -13.76
CA ASP A 153 -10.31 -4.10 -13.35
C ASP A 153 -10.11 -3.10 -12.19
N VAL A 154 -8.88 -2.89 -11.79
CA VAL A 154 -8.50 -1.86 -10.79
C VAL A 154 -7.78 -0.71 -11.48
N LEU A 155 -8.18 0.54 -11.19
CA LEU A 155 -7.42 1.73 -11.53
C LEU A 155 -6.73 2.25 -10.27
N LEU A 156 -5.43 2.02 -10.22
CA LEU A 156 -4.56 2.45 -9.12
C LEU A 156 -4.21 3.92 -9.25
N ASN A 157 -4.33 4.69 -8.17
CA ASN A 157 -3.99 6.11 -8.04
C ASN A 157 -4.56 6.98 -9.18
N PRO A 158 -5.88 6.94 -9.43
CA PRO A 158 -6.53 7.68 -10.51
C PRO A 158 -6.26 9.19 -10.40
N GLY A 159 -6.07 9.85 -11.56
CA GLY A 159 -5.70 11.25 -11.61
C GLY A 159 -4.25 11.56 -11.22
N GLY A 160 -3.50 10.63 -10.75
CA GLY A 160 -2.06 10.75 -10.50
C GLY A 160 -1.24 10.63 -11.77
N HIS A 161 0.00 11.13 -11.75
CA HIS A 161 0.95 11.03 -12.88
C HIS A 161 1.29 9.57 -13.27
N ARG A 162 0.98 8.62 -12.41
CA ARG A 162 1.31 7.19 -12.53
C ARG A 162 0.09 6.31 -12.27
N ALA A 163 -1.09 6.84 -12.62
CA ALA A 163 -2.28 6.02 -12.65
C ALA A 163 -2.04 4.77 -13.51
N MET A 164 -2.37 3.60 -12.98
CA MET A 164 -2.11 2.32 -13.63
C MET A 164 -3.34 1.43 -13.55
N ARG A 165 -3.76 0.88 -14.69
CA ARG A 165 -4.76 -0.18 -14.70
C ARG A 165 -4.11 -1.52 -14.42
N LEU A 166 -4.65 -2.24 -13.45
CA LEU A 166 -4.27 -3.59 -13.08
C LEU A 166 -5.40 -4.55 -13.45
N PHE A 167 -5.06 -5.60 -14.18
CA PHE A 167 -6.03 -6.62 -14.58
C PHE A 167 -6.48 -7.44 -13.37
N ALA A 168 -7.79 -7.63 -13.23
CA ALA A 168 -8.37 -8.42 -12.13
C ALA A 168 -7.82 -9.86 -12.10
N ASP A 169 -7.55 -10.46 -13.25
CA ASP A 169 -6.98 -11.82 -13.33
C ASP A 169 -5.55 -11.86 -12.78
N ALA A 170 -4.71 -10.87 -13.10
CA ALA A 170 -3.35 -10.79 -12.54
C ALA A 170 -3.35 -10.61 -11.02
N LEU A 171 -4.33 -9.88 -10.48
CA LEU A 171 -4.51 -9.73 -9.04
C LEU A 171 -4.96 -11.05 -8.38
N ARG A 172 -5.83 -11.82 -9.04
CA ARG A 172 -6.25 -13.14 -8.55
C ARG A 172 -5.11 -14.15 -8.57
N ASP A 173 -4.27 -14.15 -9.62
CA ASP A 173 -3.13 -15.05 -9.74
C ASP A 173 -2.14 -14.82 -8.57
N ILE A 174 -1.79 -13.57 -8.23
CA ILE A 174 -0.86 -13.27 -7.15
C ILE A 174 -1.43 -13.56 -5.74
N ALA A 175 -2.76 -13.52 -5.58
CA ALA A 175 -3.40 -13.88 -4.32
C ALA A 175 -3.35 -15.39 -4.05
N VAL A 176 -3.40 -16.22 -5.10
CA VAL A 176 -3.34 -17.69 -5.02
C VAL A 176 -1.91 -18.17 -4.85
N ASP A 177 -0.94 -17.54 -5.51
CA ASP A 177 0.49 -17.86 -5.39
C ASP A 177 1.07 -17.31 -4.07
N GLY A 178 0.65 -17.85 -2.95
CA GLY A 178 1.41 -17.71 -1.69
C GLY A 178 2.85 -18.12 -1.97
N VAL A 179 3.82 -17.21 -1.68
CA VAL A 179 5.27 -17.35 -1.91
C VAL A 179 5.72 -18.80 -1.99
N PRO A 180 6.35 -19.27 -3.11
CA PRO A 180 7.00 -20.57 -3.09
C PRO A 180 8.03 -20.56 -1.96
N PRO A 181 8.10 -21.58 -1.09
CA PRO A 181 9.12 -21.66 -0.07
C PRO A 181 10.48 -21.55 -0.76
N GLY A 182 11.32 -20.65 -0.23
CA GLY A 182 12.59 -20.24 -0.81
C GLY A 182 13.34 -21.42 -1.46
N GLY A 183 13.68 -21.25 -2.73
CA GLY A 183 14.39 -22.25 -3.51
C GLY A 183 15.65 -22.69 -2.79
N GLU A 184 15.66 -23.92 -2.32
CA GLU A 184 16.87 -24.62 -1.92
C GLU A 184 17.82 -24.61 -3.12
N ALA A 185 18.87 -23.84 -2.99
CA ALA A 185 20.02 -23.95 -3.88
C ALA A 185 20.56 -25.37 -3.78
N SER A 186 20.25 -26.20 -4.75
CA SER A 186 20.88 -27.52 -4.89
C SER A 186 22.39 -27.34 -5.01
N PRO A 187 23.21 -27.96 -4.14
CA PRO A 187 24.65 -27.97 -4.32
C PRO A 187 24.97 -28.83 -5.54
N SER A 188 25.49 -28.20 -6.59
CA SER A 188 26.10 -28.93 -7.71
C SER A 188 27.29 -29.76 -7.19
N THR A 189 27.10 -31.07 -7.16
CA THR A 189 28.18 -32.04 -6.97
C THR A 189 29.03 -32.09 -8.24
N ARG A 190 30.30 -31.83 -8.06
CA ARG A 190 31.38 -32.30 -8.94
C ARG A 190 32.30 -33.19 -8.15
#